data_3a2698d44bc6e400975833e5a37e92ac
#
_entry.id   3a2698d44bc6e400975833e5a37e92ac
#
_cell.length_a   1.000
_cell.length_b   1.000
_cell.length_c   1.000
_cell.angle_alpha   90.00
_cell.angle_beta   90.00
_cell.angle_gamma   90.00
#
_symmetry.space_group_name_H-M   'P 1'
#
loop_
_entity.id
_entity.type
_entity.pdbx_description
1 polymer ?
#
loop_
_entity_poly.entity_id
_entity_poly.type
_entity_poly.pdbx_seq_one_letter_code
_entity_poly.pdbx_strand_id
1 'polypeptide(L)'
;MALSALFDLLEATERTDIKGSVLQDLERQRMVLAGLKDHPGVDTKTLTSMLANIEKAVANLSASGRTGQTLRDNEWLTSLRGRLVVPGGGTQVDLPSFHAWQSLSDTQRQADLQRWISTLMPVYIGISIVLRLLRESGEAVPAVAPKGA
;
A
#
# COMPACT_ATOMS: atom_id res chain seq x y z
N MET A 1 17.53 -7.19 -0.75
CA MET A 1 17.84 -5.89 -1.35
C MET A 1 16.60 -5.06 -1.49
N ALA A 2 16.70 -3.78 -1.09
CA ALA A 2 15.51 -2.90 -1.05
C ALA A 2 14.87 -2.67 -2.41
N LEU A 3 15.66 -2.54 -3.46
CA LEU A 3 15.13 -2.37 -4.80
C LEU A 3 14.37 -3.60 -5.29
N SER A 4 14.82 -4.78 -4.94
CA SER A 4 14.09 -6.01 -5.28
C SER A 4 12.72 -6.03 -4.63
N ALA A 5 12.63 -5.62 -3.37
CA ALA A 5 11.35 -5.52 -2.67
C ALA A 5 10.44 -4.49 -3.34
N LEU A 6 10.98 -3.35 -3.75
CA LEU A 6 10.22 -2.33 -4.47
C LEU A 6 9.66 -2.89 -5.78
N PHE A 7 10.47 -3.62 -6.53
CA PHE A 7 10.04 -4.22 -7.80
C PHE A 7 8.99 -5.31 -7.58
N ASP A 8 9.13 -6.10 -6.51
CA ASP A 8 8.12 -7.10 -6.16
C ASP A 8 6.77 -6.44 -5.84
N LEU A 9 6.79 -5.34 -5.10
CA LEU A 9 5.57 -4.59 -4.81
C LEU A 9 4.96 -4.02 -6.08
N LEU A 10 5.79 -3.51 -6.97
CA LEU A 10 5.33 -2.96 -8.24
C LEU A 10 4.68 -4.04 -9.10
N GLU A 11 5.29 -5.21 -9.16
CA GLU A 11 4.73 -6.35 -9.89
C GLU A 11 3.38 -6.77 -9.32
N ALA A 12 3.25 -6.81 -8.00
CA ALA A 12 2.00 -7.15 -7.35
C ALA A 12 0.89 -6.16 -7.73
N THR A 13 1.21 -4.87 -7.84
CA THR A 13 0.23 -3.85 -8.24
C THR A 13 -0.15 -3.95 -9.71
N GLU A 14 0.68 -4.57 -10.54
CA GLU A 14 0.38 -4.76 -11.96
C GLU A 14 -0.58 -5.92 -12.21
N ARG A 15 -0.57 -6.91 -11.34
CA ARG A 15 -1.39 -8.13 -11.51
C ARG A 15 -2.85 -7.91 -11.18
N THR A 16 -3.14 -6.98 -10.29
CA THR A 16 -4.51 -6.72 -9.86
C THR A 16 -4.75 -5.23 -9.79
N ASP A 17 -6.02 -4.84 -9.88
CA ASP A 17 -6.42 -3.46 -9.62
C ASP A 17 -6.51 -3.26 -8.10
N ILE A 18 -5.34 -3.14 -7.48
CA ILE A 18 -5.26 -3.03 -6.03
C ILE A 18 -5.92 -1.75 -5.53
N LYS A 19 -5.78 -0.66 -6.28
CA LYS A 19 -6.40 0.61 -5.92
C LYS A 19 -7.93 0.49 -5.87
N GLY A 20 -8.52 -0.09 -6.91
CA GLY A 20 -9.96 -0.29 -6.95
C GLY A 20 -10.45 -1.21 -5.84
N SER A 21 -9.72 -2.29 -5.58
CA SER A 21 -10.06 -3.22 -4.51
C SER A 21 -10.00 -2.56 -3.14
N VAL A 22 -8.97 -1.76 -2.88
CA VAL A 22 -8.82 -1.04 -1.61
C VAL A 22 -9.92 0.00 -1.44
N LEU A 23 -10.21 0.76 -2.50
CA LEU A 23 -11.30 1.75 -2.46
C LEU A 23 -12.63 1.09 -2.16
N GLN A 24 -12.89 -0.06 -2.77
CA GLN A 24 -14.12 -0.81 -2.54
C GLN A 24 -14.22 -1.29 -1.10
N ASP A 25 -13.13 -1.80 -0.56
CA ASP A 25 -13.09 -2.28 0.82
C ASP A 25 -13.24 -1.13 1.81
N LEU A 26 -12.60 0.01 1.55
CA LEU A 26 -12.74 1.20 2.38
C LEU A 26 -14.18 1.70 2.39
N GLU A 27 -14.81 1.73 1.23
CA GLU A 27 -16.21 2.15 1.12
C GLU A 27 -17.15 1.19 1.86
N ARG A 28 -16.90 -0.10 1.77
CA ARG A 28 -17.66 -1.10 2.50
C ARG A 28 -17.55 -0.90 4.00
N GLN A 29 -16.33 -0.66 4.49
CA GLN A 29 -16.11 -0.42 5.91
C GLN A 29 -16.75 0.90 6.35
N ARG A 30 -16.70 1.91 5.50
CA ARG A 30 -17.37 3.17 5.79
C ARG A 30 -18.87 2.99 5.97
N MET A 31 -19.49 2.21 5.11
CA MET A 31 -20.92 1.92 5.21
C MET A 31 -21.26 1.16 6.48
N VAL A 32 -20.45 0.16 6.83
CA VAL A 32 -20.66 -0.61 8.05
C VAL A 32 -20.58 0.28 9.29
N LEU A 33 -19.54 1.13 9.34
CA LEU A 33 -19.36 2.04 10.48
C LEU A 33 -20.44 3.11 10.54
N ALA A 34 -20.87 3.62 9.41
CA ALA A 34 -21.95 4.60 9.36
C ALA A 34 -23.26 4.00 9.89
N GLY A 35 -23.50 2.71 9.64
CA GLY A 35 -24.66 2.01 10.17
C GLY A 35 -24.65 1.83 11.67
N LEU A 36 -23.48 1.96 12.30
CA LEU A 36 -23.35 1.85 13.76
C LEU A 36 -23.51 3.20 14.46
N LYS A 37 -23.70 4.28 13.72
CA LYS A 37 -23.66 5.63 14.26
C LYS A 37 -24.71 5.85 15.37
N ASP A 38 -25.88 5.27 15.21
CA ASP A 38 -26.97 5.43 16.18
C ASP A 38 -27.07 4.23 17.13
N HIS A 39 -26.11 3.33 17.08
CA HIS A 39 -26.14 2.14 17.91
C HIS A 39 -25.78 2.45 19.36
N PRO A 40 -26.61 2.05 20.35
CA PRO A 40 -26.25 2.28 21.74
C PRO A 40 -25.01 1.44 22.10
N GLY A 41 -24.10 2.01 22.83
CA GLY A 41 -22.88 1.34 23.21
C GLY A 41 -21.68 1.61 22.29
N VAL A 42 -21.90 2.34 21.22
CA VAL A 42 -20.82 2.74 20.34
C VAL A 42 -20.25 4.08 20.82
N ASP A 43 -18.91 4.12 20.93
CA ASP A 43 -18.23 5.37 21.25
C ASP A 43 -18.25 6.29 20.03
N THR A 44 -19.06 7.32 20.12
CA THR A 44 -19.26 8.27 19.01
C THR A 44 -17.97 8.95 18.59
N LYS A 45 -17.09 9.28 19.53
CA LYS A 45 -15.81 9.91 19.19
C LYS A 45 -14.92 8.99 18.38
N THR A 46 -14.80 7.75 18.81
CA THR A 46 -13.99 6.75 18.12
C THR A 46 -14.56 6.51 16.72
N LEU A 47 -15.87 6.36 16.61
CA LEU A 47 -16.52 6.12 15.34
C LEU A 47 -16.32 7.29 14.38
N THR A 48 -16.49 8.51 14.85
CA THR A 48 -16.28 9.71 14.04
C THR A 48 -14.84 9.79 13.56
N SER A 49 -13.89 9.48 14.44
CA SER A 49 -12.47 9.48 14.09
C SER A 49 -12.16 8.43 13.02
N MET A 50 -12.71 7.24 13.16
CA MET A 50 -12.52 6.16 12.18
C MET A 50 -13.12 6.52 10.83
N LEU A 51 -14.31 7.08 10.81
CA LEU A 51 -14.94 7.52 9.58
C LEU A 51 -14.13 8.63 8.89
N ALA A 52 -13.61 9.57 9.67
CA ALA A 52 -12.78 10.64 9.14
C ALA A 52 -11.49 10.08 8.52
N ASN A 53 -10.88 9.10 9.17
CA ASN A 53 -9.68 8.45 8.65
C ASN A 53 -9.97 7.72 7.33
N ILE A 54 -11.10 7.03 7.24
CA ILE A 54 -11.49 6.33 6.02
C ILE A 54 -11.75 7.34 4.89
N GLU A 55 -12.47 8.41 5.19
CA GLU A 55 -12.75 9.44 4.19
C GLU A 55 -11.48 10.09 3.66
N LYS A 56 -10.54 10.36 4.55
CA LYS A 56 -9.25 10.91 4.17
C LYS A 56 -8.46 9.94 3.30
N ALA A 57 -8.46 8.67 3.66
CA ALA A 57 -7.77 7.64 2.88
C ALA A 57 -8.39 7.48 1.50
N VAL A 58 -9.72 7.50 1.41
CA VAL A 58 -10.43 7.42 0.12
C VAL A 58 -10.09 8.62 -0.74
N ALA A 59 -10.10 9.82 -0.16
CA ALA A 59 -9.79 11.04 -0.91
C ALA A 59 -8.35 11.01 -1.44
N ASN A 60 -7.40 10.63 -0.59
CA ASN A 60 -5.99 10.57 -0.99
C ASN A 60 -5.76 9.52 -2.07
N LEU A 61 -6.36 8.36 -1.91
CA LEU A 61 -6.21 7.27 -2.87
C LEU A 61 -6.89 7.61 -4.20
N SER A 62 -8.06 8.23 -4.15
CA SER A 62 -8.77 8.63 -5.37
C SER A 62 -8.01 9.72 -6.13
N ALA A 63 -7.35 10.63 -5.40
CA ALA A 63 -6.56 11.68 -6.02
C ALA A 63 -5.25 11.17 -6.61
N SER A 64 -4.74 10.04 -6.12
CA SER A 64 -3.52 9.44 -6.66
C SER A 64 -3.80 8.84 -8.03
N GLY A 65 -2.80 8.79 -8.89
CA GLY A 65 -2.93 8.11 -10.17
C GLY A 65 -2.98 6.59 -10.01
N ARG A 66 -2.85 5.89 -11.12
CA ARG A 66 -2.77 4.44 -11.10
C ARG A 66 -1.61 4.00 -10.20
N THR A 67 -1.85 3.01 -9.35
CA THR A 67 -0.86 2.52 -8.40
C THR A 67 0.42 2.12 -9.13
N GLY A 68 1.53 2.69 -8.68
CA GLY A 68 2.83 2.39 -9.25
C GLY A 68 3.14 3.12 -10.56
N GLN A 69 2.22 3.94 -11.07
CA GLN A 69 2.43 4.60 -12.37
C GLN A 69 3.66 5.50 -12.36
N THR A 70 3.85 6.28 -11.31
CA THR A 70 5.03 7.15 -11.20
C THR A 70 6.33 6.34 -11.26
N LEU A 71 6.34 5.16 -10.65
CA LEU A 71 7.51 4.29 -10.66
C LEU A 71 7.71 3.66 -12.04
N ARG A 72 6.63 3.28 -12.71
CA ARG A 72 6.70 2.74 -14.07
C ARG A 72 7.18 3.79 -15.06
N ASP A 73 6.83 5.04 -14.84
CA ASP A 73 7.24 6.15 -15.69
C ASP A 73 8.70 6.55 -15.45
N ASN A 74 9.31 6.07 -14.37
CA ASN A 74 10.72 6.32 -14.10
C ASN A 74 11.57 5.42 -14.98
N GLU A 75 12.21 6.01 -15.98
CA GLU A 75 12.98 5.25 -16.97
C GLU A 75 14.13 4.47 -16.36
N TRP A 76 14.80 5.06 -15.37
CA TRP A 76 15.92 4.41 -14.71
C TRP A 76 15.48 3.14 -13.96
N LEU A 77 14.40 3.26 -13.18
CA LEU A 77 13.85 2.11 -12.45
C LEU A 77 13.35 1.03 -13.40
N THR A 78 12.69 1.41 -14.48
CA THR A 78 12.17 0.47 -15.47
C THR A 78 13.30 -0.29 -16.15
N SER A 79 14.37 0.41 -16.52
CA SER A 79 15.54 -0.20 -17.13
C SER A 79 16.22 -1.16 -16.17
N LEU A 80 16.39 -0.75 -14.91
CA LEU A 80 17.02 -1.57 -13.89
C LEU A 80 16.18 -2.84 -13.62
N ARG A 81 14.87 -2.67 -13.51
CA ARG A 81 13.94 -3.77 -13.29
C ARG A 81 14.06 -4.82 -14.41
N GLY A 82 14.08 -4.35 -15.65
CA GLY A 82 14.22 -5.24 -16.81
C GLY A 82 15.51 -6.03 -16.77
N ARG A 83 16.60 -5.42 -16.32
CA ARG A 83 17.89 -6.10 -16.21
C ARG A 83 17.91 -7.14 -15.10
N LEU A 84 17.27 -6.83 -13.97
CA LEU A 84 17.24 -7.75 -12.84
C LEU A 84 16.34 -8.97 -13.08
N VAL A 85 15.34 -8.83 -13.94
CA VAL A 85 14.42 -9.91 -14.26
C VAL A 85 15.03 -10.90 -15.27
N VAL A 86 15.91 -10.42 -16.14
CA VAL A 86 16.56 -11.28 -17.14
C VAL A 86 17.50 -12.26 -16.45
N PRO A 87 17.44 -13.58 -16.77
CA PRO A 87 18.37 -14.55 -16.18
C PRO A 87 19.82 -14.13 -16.42
N GLY A 88 20.58 -14.06 -15.35
CA GLY A 88 21.96 -13.62 -15.41
C GLY A 88 22.13 -12.11 -15.41
N GLY A 89 21.08 -11.36 -15.67
CA GLY A 89 21.17 -9.90 -15.73
C GLY A 89 21.38 -9.24 -14.40
N GLY A 90 20.87 -9.86 -13.35
CA GLY A 90 20.99 -9.31 -12.00
C GLY A 90 22.37 -9.36 -11.41
N THR A 91 23.22 -10.24 -11.92
CA THR A 91 24.61 -10.33 -11.49
C THR A 91 25.49 -9.38 -12.25
N GLN A 92 24.97 -8.87 -13.31
CA GLN A 92 25.75 -8.01 -14.10
C GLN A 92 25.54 -6.65 -13.71
N VAL A 93 26.32 -6.21 -13.19
CA VAL A 93 26.42 -4.95 -12.83
C VAL A 93 26.88 -4.12 -13.97
N ASP A 94 26.38 -4.39 -15.10
CA ASP A 94 26.70 -3.68 -16.30
C ASP A 94 25.93 -2.39 -16.49
N LEU A 95 25.21 -1.94 -15.46
CA LEU A 95 24.56 -0.66 -15.47
C LEU A 95 25.42 0.33 -14.68
N PRO A 96 26.20 1.18 -15.34
CA PRO A 96 27.02 2.17 -14.65
C PRO A 96 26.22 3.07 -13.73
N SER A 97 24.99 3.39 -14.13
CA SER A 97 24.09 4.21 -13.29
C SER A 97 23.70 3.50 -11.99
N PHE A 98 23.55 2.19 -12.02
CA PHE A 98 23.27 1.42 -10.82
C PHE A 98 24.47 1.40 -9.88
N HIS A 99 25.66 1.20 -10.43
CA HIS A 99 26.91 1.29 -9.66
C HIS A 99 27.06 2.66 -9.03
N ALA A 100 26.80 3.71 -9.81
CA ALA A 100 26.87 5.07 -9.30
C ALA A 100 25.88 5.27 -8.16
N TRP A 101 24.67 4.75 -8.30
CA TRP A 101 23.66 4.84 -7.24
C TRP A 101 24.08 4.08 -5.98
N GLN A 102 24.66 2.89 -6.15
CA GLN A 102 25.16 2.11 -5.02
C GLN A 102 26.33 2.80 -4.31
N SER A 103 27.06 3.65 -5.02
CA SER A 103 28.17 4.39 -4.46
C SER A 103 27.74 5.65 -3.71
N LEU A 104 26.47 6.04 -3.79
CA LEU A 104 25.96 7.18 -3.04
C LEU A 104 25.97 6.86 -1.54
N SER A 105 25.92 7.92 -0.74
CA SER A 105 25.82 7.74 0.72
C SER A 105 24.53 7.02 1.08
N ASP A 106 24.52 6.38 2.24
CA ASP A 106 23.31 5.70 2.73
C ASP A 106 22.14 6.68 2.85
N THR A 107 22.40 7.91 3.26
CA THR A 107 21.38 8.94 3.39
C THR A 107 20.72 9.25 2.04
N GLN A 108 21.53 9.37 0.99
CA GLN A 108 21.03 9.67 -0.35
C GLN A 108 20.23 8.52 -0.91
N ARG A 109 20.72 7.28 -0.73
CA ARG A 109 19.97 6.09 -1.18
C ARG A 109 18.65 5.93 -0.44
N GLN A 110 18.65 6.19 0.87
CA GLN A 110 17.42 6.14 1.66
C GLN A 110 16.43 7.20 1.21
N ALA A 111 16.91 8.41 0.90
CA ALA A 111 16.03 9.47 0.40
C ALA A 111 15.36 9.08 -0.92
N ASP A 112 16.11 8.47 -1.83
CA ASP A 112 15.57 8.00 -3.09
C ASP A 112 14.52 6.90 -2.87
N LEU A 113 14.83 5.92 -2.03
CA LEU A 113 13.90 4.84 -1.73
C LEU A 113 12.64 5.35 -1.08
N GLN A 114 12.76 6.29 -0.14
CA GLN A 114 11.60 6.90 0.51
C GLN A 114 10.74 7.66 -0.49
N ARG A 115 11.36 8.39 -1.42
CA ARG A 115 10.62 9.09 -2.46
C ARG A 115 9.83 8.13 -3.33
N TRP A 116 10.43 7.02 -3.73
CA TRP A 116 9.76 6.03 -4.56
C TRP A 116 8.65 5.32 -3.78
N ILE A 117 8.92 4.93 -2.54
CA ILE A 117 7.93 4.25 -1.69
C ILE A 117 6.77 5.18 -1.37
N SER A 118 7.01 6.47 -1.21
CA SER A 118 5.96 7.42 -0.87
C SER A 118 4.85 7.48 -1.92
N THR A 119 5.17 7.14 -3.17
CA THR A 119 4.16 7.09 -4.23
C THR A 119 3.16 5.95 -4.02
N LEU A 120 3.51 4.96 -3.21
CA LEU A 120 2.65 3.82 -2.88
C LEU A 120 1.93 4.01 -1.53
N MET A 121 2.25 5.08 -0.80
CA MET A 121 1.69 5.28 0.54
C MET A 121 0.17 5.37 0.59
N PRO A 122 -0.53 6.02 -0.36
CA PRO A 122 -1.99 6.03 -0.31
C PRO A 122 -2.60 4.64 -0.30
N VAL A 123 -2.06 3.72 -1.09
CA VAL A 123 -2.52 2.32 -1.12
C VAL A 123 -2.17 1.63 0.20
N TYR A 124 -0.95 1.83 0.68
CA TYR A 124 -0.50 1.24 1.93
C TYR A 124 -1.38 1.67 3.10
N ILE A 125 -1.67 2.96 3.20
CA ILE A 125 -2.52 3.49 4.26
C ILE A 125 -3.92 2.90 4.17
N GLY A 126 -4.48 2.82 2.96
CA GLY A 126 -5.79 2.21 2.75
C GLY A 126 -5.84 0.77 3.19
N ILE A 127 -4.85 -0.02 2.79
CA ILE A 127 -4.74 -1.43 3.19
C ILE A 127 -4.61 -1.55 4.71
N SER A 128 -3.80 -0.71 5.32
CA SER A 128 -3.58 -0.73 6.76
C SER A 128 -4.89 -0.49 7.53
N ILE A 129 -5.70 0.44 7.05
CA ILE A 129 -7.00 0.73 7.66
C ILE A 129 -7.93 -0.47 7.53
N VAL A 130 -8.04 -1.05 6.34
CA VAL A 130 -8.90 -2.21 6.10
C VAL A 130 -8.49 -3.38 6.98
N LEU A 131 -7.19 -3.68 7.02
CA LEU A 131 -6.68 -4.80 7.82
C LEU A 131 -6.90 -4.59 9.30
N ARG A 132 -6.73 -3.37 9.77
CA ARG A 132 -6.98 -3.04 11.17
C ARG A 132 -8.44 -3.26 11.53
N LEU A 133 -9.36 -2.80 10.69
CA LEU A 133 -10.79 -2.95 10.91
C LEU A 133 -11.20 -4.42 10.87
N LEU A 134 -10.66 -5.19 9.93
CA LEU A 134 -10.94 -6.62 9.84
C LEU A 134 -10.40 -7.36 11.05
N ARG A 135 -9.24 -6.96 11.56
CA ARG A 135 -8.64 -7.58 12.73
C ARG A 135 -9.49 -7.32 13.97
N GLU A 136 -9.96 -6.10 14.14
CA GLU A 136 -10.84 -5.75 15.25
C GLU A 136 -12.18 -6.52 15.18
N SER A 137 -12.73 -6.64 13.98
CA SER A 137 -13.92 -7.48 13.76
C SER A 137 -13.63 -8.94 14.07
N GLY A 138 -12.47 -9.43 13.67
CA GLY A 138 -12.05 -10.81 13.92
C GLY A 138 -11.88 -11.12 15.39
N GLU A 139 -11.46 -10.14 16.18
CA GLU A 139 -11.35 -10.30 17.63
C GLU A 139 -12.73 -10.39 18.29
N ALA A 140 -13.70 -9.68 17.76
CA ALA A 140 -15.06 -9.72 18.28
C ALA A 140 -15.80 -10.99 17.87
N VAL A 141 -15.62 -11.45 16.65
CA VAL A 141 -16.31 -12.61 16.09
C VAL A 141 -15.97 -13.92 16.82
N PRO A 142 -14.71 -14.22 17.18
CA PRO A 142 -14.41 -15.47 17.87
C PRO A 142 -15.12 -15.64 19.21
N ALA A 143 -15.54 -14.57 19.82
CA ALA A 143 -16.33 -14.67 21.06
C ALA A 143 -17.72 -15.25 20.80
N VAL A 144 -18.19 -15.17 19.57
CA VAL A 144 -19.51 -15.65 19.17
C VAL A 144 -19.40 -16.84 18.24
N ALA A 145 -18.48 -16.78 17.29
CA ALA A 145 -18.33 -17.75 16.22
C ALA A 145 -17.83 -19.14 16.63
N PRO A 146 -16.99 -19.30 17.67
CA PRO A 146 -16.49 -20.63 18.02
C PRO A 146 -17.59 -21.63 18.30
N LYS A 147 -18.76 -21.19 18.64
CA LYS A 147 -19.88 -22.05 18.89
C LYS A 147 -20.55 -22.53 17.62
N GLY A 148 -20.37 -21.80 16.54
CA GLY A 148 -20.92 -22.13 15.26
C GLY A 148 -19.92 -22.77 14.32
N ALA A 149 -18.68 -22.82 14.74
CA ALA A 149 -17.64 -23.40 13.90
C ALA A 149 -17.61 -24.90 13.98
#